data_54f39c28a5f44aae1e7d4718e5470f68
#
_entry.id   54f39c28a5f44aae1e7d4718e5470f68
#
_cell.length_a   1.000
_cell.length_b   1.000
_cell.length_c   1.000
_cell.angle_alpha   90.00
_cell.angle_beta   90.00
_cell.angle_gamma   90.00
#
_symmetry.space_group_name_H-M   'P 1'
#
loop_
_entity.id
_entity.type
_entity.pdbx_description
1 polymer ?
#
loop_
_entity_poly.entity_id
_entity_poly.type
_entity_poly.pdbx_seq_one_letter_code
_entity_poly.pdbx_strand_id
1 'polypeptide(L)'
;MYDDILRIIDAHEKIVIHRHKNPDLDALGSQAGLKALIEENFQGKAVKMVGDENSFRFLARVDEVDDSFYKDALAIVVDVAVKALVADDRYRLAKTTMVIDHHRNDTDFADHFFSFPDHIATAQILGDMAMEHNFNVSPDAATYLLGGIVTDSGRFLYPAVNETTFRVSAFLMEKGADLPYLYENLYTEDLKFKKLKGYFINHFKTTQANVAYMKNTKDLKTKFDVDTFTISRGMVNQMRGIEGVPMWANFTEDDDGSILCELRSAEKSIVDIAKKYGGGGHDLACGCTVHDWDTTDKILADLDARAGGNHG
;
A
#
# COMPACT_ATOMS: atom_id res chain seq x y z
N MET A 1 19.38 -17.38 -3.41
CA MET A 1 18.28 -16.76 -4.18
C MET A 1 18.73 -15.47 -4.88
N TYR A 2 19.44 -14.57 -4.22
CA TYR A 2 19.91 -13.33 -4.88
C TYR A 2 20.81 -13.60 -6.09
N ASP A 3 21.76 -14.53 -6.00
CA ASP A 3 22.60 -14.92 -7.14
C ASP A 3 21.80 -15.37 -8.36
N ASP A 4 20.67 -16.03 -8.17
CA ASP A 4 19.81 -16.45 -9.29
C ASP A 4 19.11 -15.27 -9.93
N ILE A 5 18.59 -14.32 -9.13
CA ILE A 5 18.01 -13.06 -9.62
C ILE A 5 19.05 -12.31 -10.45
N LEU A 6 20.24 -12.12 -9.90
CA LEU A 6 21.33 -11.39 -10.58
C LEU A 6 21.78 -12.07 -11.86
N ARG A 7 21.88 -13.40 -11.87
CA ARG A 7 22.21 -14.18 -13.07
C ARG A 7 21.15 -14.03 -14.16
N ILE A 8 19.87 -14.00 -13.81
CA ILE A 8 18.79 -13.78 -14.78
C ILE A 8 18.84 -12.35 -15.32
N ILE A 9 19.06 -11.35 -14.48
CA ILE A 9 19.25 -9.95 -14.91
C ILE A 9 20.44 -9.83 -15.84
N ASP A 10 21.57 -10.45 -15.50
CA ASP A 10 22.79 -10.38 -16.31
C ASP A 10 22.64 -11.01 -17.70
N ALA A 11 21.82 -12.04 -17.83
CA ALA A 11 21.57 -12.74 -19.09
C ALA A 11 20.72 -11.95 -20.10
N HIS A 12 20.12 -10.80 -19.72
CA HIS A 12 19.21 -10.05 -20.58
C HIS A 12 19.67 -8.61 -20.77
N GLU A 13 19.75 -8.14 -22.01
CA GLU A 13 20.09 -6.76 -22.35
C GLU A 13 18.92 -5.80 -22.19
N LYS A 14 17.69 -6.27 -22.45
CA LYS A 14 16.46 -5.49 -22.33
C LYS A 14 15.66 -5.96 -21.11
N ILE A 15 15.25 -5.01 -20.29
CA ILE A 15 14.51 -5.28 -19.05
C ILE A 15 13.33 -4.32 -18.96
N VAL A 16 12.15 -4.85 -18.67
CA VAL A 16 10.95 -4.04 -18.36
C VAL A 16 10.46 -4.40 -16.97
N ILE A 17 10.38 -3.40 -16.09
CA ILE A 17 9.97 -3.60 -14.71
C ILE A 17 8.50 -3.21 -14.57
N HIS A 18 7.69 -4.15 -14.12
CA HIS A 18 6.26 -4.02 -13.86
C HIS A 18 5.97 -4.01 -12.35
N ARG A 19 4.77 -3.59 -11.98
CA ARG A 19 4.26 -3.55 -10.61
C ARG A 19 2.73 -3.73 -10.59
N HIS A 20 2.12 -3.67 -9.41
CA HIS A 20 0.66 -3.77 -9.29
C HIS A 20 -0.08 -2.48 -9.68
N LYS A 21 -1.41 -2.63 -9.94
CA LYS A 21 -2.37 -1.53 -10.13
C LYS A 21 -2.53 -0.74 -8.83
N ASN A 22 -2.85 0.57 -8.95
CA ASN A 22 -3.01 1.46 -7.81
C ASN A 22 -1.82 1.37 -6.85
N PRO A 23 -0.60 1.63 -7.33
CA PRO A 23 0.63 1.33 -6.60
C PRO A 23 0.75 2.16 -5.34
N ASP A 24 1.22 1.53 -4.30
CA ASP A 24 1.75 2.19 -3.11
C ASP A 24 3.23 2.54 -3.29
N LEU A 25 3.86 2.98 -2.23
CA LEU A 25 5.26 3.40 -2.31
C LEU A 25 6.22 2.21 -2.30
N ASP A 26 5.82 1.02 -1.83
CA ASP A 26 6.67 -0.15 -1.97
C ASP A 26 6.77 -0.59 -3.43
N ALA A 27 5.65 -0.72 -4.13
CA ALA A 27 5.63 -1.04 -5.55
C ALA A 27 6.42 -0.03 -6.40
N LEU A 28 6.21 1.28 -6.15
CA LEU A 28 6.88 2.35 -6.88
C LEU A 28 8.37 2.45 -6.55
N GLY A 29 8.70 2.40 -5.26
CA GLY A 29 10.07 2.46 -4.76
C GLY A 29 10.89 1.25 -5.19
N SER A 30 10.29 0.07 -5.15
CA SER A 30 10.91 -1.16 -5.65
C SER A 30 11.16 -1.11 -7.15
N GLN A 31 10.20 -0.61 -7.93
CA GLN A 31 10.34 -0.47 -9.37
C GLN A 31 11.45 0.52 -9.74
N ALA A 32 11.43 1.73 -9.19
CA ALA A 32 12.42 2.77 -9.48
C ALA A 32 13.79 2.42 -8.89
N GLY A 33 13.82 1.88 -7.68
CA GLY A 33 15.06 1.42 -7.03
C GLY A 33 15.73 0.29 -7.81
N LEU A 34 14.97 -0.72 -8.25
CA LEU A 34 15.53 -1.82 -9.05
C LEU A 34 16.07 -1.33 -10.39
N LYS A 35 15.37 -0.41 -11.08
CA LYS A 35 15.87 0.21 -12.30
C LYS A 35 17.22 0.85 -12.06
N ALA A 36 17.34 1.71 -11.05
CA ALA A 36 18.59 2.38 -10.74
C ALA A 36 19.70 1.39 -10.36
N LEU A 37 19.42 0.37 -9.53
CA LEU A 37 20.39 -0.68 -9.17
C LEU A 37 20.90 -1.41 -10.40
N ILE A 38 20.04 -1.74 -11.38
CA ILE A 38 20.46 -2.41 -12.59
C ILE A 38 21.33 -1.48 -13.46
N GLU A 39 20.90 -0.23 -13.68
CA GLU A 39 21.63 0.73 -14.51
C GLU A 39 23.00 1.09 -13.93
N GLU A 40 23.15 1.09 -12.60
CA GLU A 40 24.39 1.44 -11.91
C GLU A 40 25.39 0.28 -11.79
N ASN A 41 24.92 -0.99 -11.86
CA ASN A 41 25.77 -2.15 -11.58
C ASN A 41 25.94 -3.12 -12.75
N PHE A 42 25.11 -3.01 -13.81
CA PHE A 42 25.16 -3.87 -14.97
C PHE A 42 25.37 -3.04 -16.25
N GLN A 43 26.44 -3.30 -16.98
CA GLN A 43 26.72 -2.56 -18.21
C GLN A 43 25.83 -3.01 -19.37
N GLY A 44 25.45 -2.07 -20.22
CA GLY A 44 24.77 -2.36 -21.48
C GLY A 44 23.31 -2.76 -21.36
N LYS A 45 22.66 -2.53 -20.18
CA LYS A 45 21.26 -2.83 -19.98
C LYS A 45 20.37 -1.64 -20.42
N ALA A 46 19.30 -1.97 -21.14
CA ALA A 46 18.22 -1.03 -21.47
C ALA A 46 17.04 -1.33 -20.53
N VAL A 47 16.87 -0.53 -19.48
CA VAL A 47 15.87 -0.76 -18.44
C VAL A 47 14.71 0.22 -18.57
N LYS A 48 13.50 -0.28 -18.58
CA LYS A 48 12.25 0.46 -18.67
C LYS A 48 11.32 0.15 -17.51
N MET A 49 10.50 1.13 -17.10
CA MET A 49 9.43 0.98 -16.10
C MET A 49 8.08 1.25 -16.74
N VAL A 50 7.09 0.42 -16.47
CA VAL A 50 5.73 0.57 -17.01
C VAL A 50 4.67 0.41 -15.90
N GLY A 51 3.47 0.91 -16.16
CA GLY A 51 2.31 0.82 -15.25
C GLY A 51 1.51 2.10 -15.22
N ASP A 52 0.52 2.18 -14.34
CA ASP A 52 -0.34 3.33 -14.20
C ASP A 52 0.42 4.58 -13.74
N GLU A 53 -0.07 5.77 -14.07
CA GLU A 53 0.41 7.00 -13.45
C GLU A 53 0.22 6.93 -11.92
N ASN A 54 1.14 7.53 -11.18
CA ASN A 54 1.09 7.55 -9.72
C ASN A 54 0.92 8.97 -9.17
N SER A 55 0.43 9.06 -7.93
CA SER A 55 0.23 10.32 -7.23
C SER A 55 1.52 10.91 -6.60
N PHE A 56 2.57 10.10 -6.49
CA PHE A 56 3.83 10.51 -5.86
C PHE A 56 4.74 11.22 -6.86
N ARG A 57 4.66 12.54 -6.89
CA ARG A 57 5.37 13.39 -7.87
C ARG A 57 6.90 13.37 -7.73
N PHE A 58 7.41 12.91 -6.62
CA PHE A 58 8.84 12.85 -6.33
C PHE A 58 9.53 11.58 -6.85
N LEU A 59 8.76 10.60 -7.31
CA LEU A 59 9.29 9.37 -7.90
C LEU A 59 9.49 9.51 -9.41
N ALA A 60 10.39 8.69 -9.94
CA ALA A 60 10.60 8.58 -11.37
C ALA A 60 9.29 8.22 -12.09
N ARG A 61 9.06 8.83 -13.26
CA ARG A 61 7.91 8.53 -14.10
C ARG A 61 8.12 7.22 -14.85
N VAL A 62 7.01 6.55 -15.18
CA VAL A 62 7.02 5.39 -16.07
C VAL A 62 7.49 5.79 -17.48
N ASP A 63 8.11 4.84 -18.17
CA ASP A 63 8.57 5.01 -19.54
C ASP A 63 7.44 4.71 -20.53
N GLU A 64 7.47 5.36 -21.69
CA GLU A 64 6.72 4.91 -22.87
C GLU A 64 7.49 3.78 -23.53
N VAL A 65 6.84 2.63 -23.74
CA VAL A 65 7.47 1.41 -24.26
C VAL A 65 6.60 0.81 -25.35
N ASP A 66 7.19 0.60 -26.55
CA ASP A 66 6.54 -0.12 -27.63
C ASP A 66 6.55 -1.63 -27.37
N ASP A 67 5.54 -2.34 -27.87
CA ASP A 67 5.44 -3.80 -27.74
C ASP A 67 6.67 -4.53 -28.33
N SER A 68 7.29 -3.95 -29.36
CA SER A 68 8.52 -4.50 -29.97
C SER A 68 9.72 -4.51 -29.01
N PHE A 69 9.73 -3.68 -27.98
CA PHE A 69 10.79 -3.66 -26.97
C PHE A 69 10.80 -4.95 -26.14
N TYR A 70 9.63 -5.54 -25.90
CA TYR A 70 9.47 -6.77 -25.11
C TYR A 70 10.09 -7.99 -25.80
N LYS A 71 10.26 -7.96 -27.13
CA LYS A 71 10.93 -9.04 -27.83
C LYS A 71 12.35 -9.21 -27.30
N ASP A 72 12.66 -10.42 -26.84
CA ASP A 72 13.91 -10.79 -26.17
C ASP A 72 14.19 -10.09 -24.83
N ALA A 73 13.22 -9.37 -24.26
CA ALA A 73 13.32 -8.73 -22.95
C ALA A 73 13.04 -9.71 -21.80
N LEU A 74 13.54 -9.32 -20.61
CA LEU A 74 13.12 -9.84 -19.32
C LEU A 74 12.03 -8.89 -18.76
N ALA A 75 10.85 -9.40 -18.47
CA ALA A 75 9.86 -8.69 -17.67
C ALA A 75 10.05 -9.06 -16.20
N ILE A 76 10.39 -8.07 -15.37
CA ILE A 76 10.46 -8.23 -13.92
C ILE A 76 9.21 -7.62 -13.32
N VAL A 77 8.44 -8.39 -12.57
CA VAL A 77 7.26 -7.94 -11.86
C VAL A 77 7.61 -7.85 -10.38
N VAL A 78 7.54 -6.66 -9.80
CA VAL A 78 7.86 -6.42 -8.40
C VAL A 78 6.59 -6.20 -7.59
N ASP A 79 6.60 -6.68 -6.35
CA ASP A 79 5.59 -6.42 -5.33
C ASP A 79 4.18 -6.91 -5.70
N VAL A 80 4.09 -7.93 -6.53
CA VAL A 80 2.83 -8.60 -6.84
C VAL A 80 3.03 -9.98 -7.45
N ALA A 81 2.41 -11.00 -6.86
CA ALA A 81 2.36 -12.37 -7.37
C ALA A 81 1.00 -12.74 -8.00
N VAL A 82 -0.01 -11.86 -7.92
CA VAL A 82 -1.36 -12.11 -8.43
C VAL A 82 -1.53 -11.47 -9.80
N LYS A 83 -1.66 -12.29 -10.83
CA LYS A 83 -1.78 -11.89 -12.25
C LYS A 83 -2.79 -10.78 -12.53
N ALA A 84 -3.97 -10.83 -11.92
CA ALA A 84 -5.04 -9.85 -12.15
C ALA A 84 -4.71 -8.46 -11.60
N LEU A 85 -3.73 -8.36 -10.71
CA LEU A 85 -3.30 -7.12 -10.08
C LEU A 85 -2.13 -6.45 -10.80
N VAL A 86 -1.46 -7.09 -11.74
CA VAL A 86 -0.38 -6.47 -12.53
C VAL A 86 -0.94 -5.32 -13.36
N ALA A 87 -0.29 -4.15 -13.29
CA ALA A 87 -0.81 -2.91 -13.89
C ALA A 87 -0.79 -2.92 -15.43
N ASP A 88 0.26 -3.47 -16.01
CA ASP A 88 0.44 -3.58 -17.46
C ASP A 88 0.61 -5.05 -17.83
N ASP A 89 -0.29 -5.58 -18.66
CA ASP A 89 -0.32 -7.01 -19.01
C ASP A 89 0.65 -7.40 -20.14
N ARG A 90 1.39 -6.43 -20.70
CA ARG A 90 2.40 -6.65 -21.74
C ARG A 90 3.65 -7.40 -21.24
N TYR A 91 3.79 -7.65 -19.93
CA TYR A 91 4.81 -8.57 -19.44
C TYR A 91 4.76 -9.94 -20.13
N ARG A 92 3.59 -10.35 -20.64
CA ARG A 92 3.39 -11.60 -21.41
C ARG A 92 4.05 -11.61 -22.77
N LEU A 93 4.45 -10.46 -23.29
CA LEU A 93 5.16 -10.32 -24.56
C LEU A 93 6.67 -10.55 -24.39
N ALA A 94 7.16 -10.55 -23.18
CA ALA A 94 8.56 -10.77 -22.87
C ALA A 94 8.98 -12.21 -23.11
N LYS A 95 10.27 -12.41 -23.42
CA LYS A 95 10.84 -13.73 -23.59
C LYS A 95 10.94 -14.51 -22.28
N THR A 96 11.18 -13.80 -21.20
CA THR A 96 11.32 -14.35 -19.84
C THR A 96 10.59 -13.46 -18.86
N THR A 97 9.89 -14.07 -17.91
CA THR A 97 9.18 -13.38 -16.85
C THR A 97 9.74 -13.77 -15.47
N MET A 98 9.93 -12.78 -14.61
CA MET A 98 10.43 -12.97 -13.25
C MET A 98 9.57 -12.17 -12.27
N VAL A 99 9.18 -12.78 -11.16
CA VAL A 99 8.48 -12.10 -10.06
C VAL A 99 9.40 -12.05 -8.84
N ILE A 100 9.47 -10.89 -8.20
CA ILE A 100 10.13 -10.67 -6.90
C ILE A 100 9.09 -10.06 -5.97
N ASP A 101 8.74 -10.77 -4.89
CA ASP A 101 7.61 -10.40 -4.02
C ASP A 101 7.85 -10.80 -2.57
N HIS A 102 7.31 -10.02 -1.63
CA HIS A 102 7.32 -10.31 -0.20
C HIS A 102 6.00 -10.91 0.30
N HIS A 103 4.96 -10.88 -0.51
CA HIS A 103 3.65 -11.44 -0.14
C HIS A 103 3.67 -12.97 -0.06
N ARG A 104 2.76 -13.53 0.76
CA ARG A 104 2.58 -14.98 0.92
C ARG A 104 1.63 -15.54 -0.14
N ASN A 105 1.88 -15.24 -1.39
CA ASN A 105 1.09 -15.71 -2.53
C ASN A 105 1.97 -16.57 -3.43
N ASP A 106 1.35 -17.53 -4.11
CA ASP A 106 1.97 -18.24 -5.23
C ASP A 106 1.66 -17.52 -6.53
N THR A 107 2.50 -17.72 -7.55
CA THR A 107 2.26 -17.21 -8.90
C THR A 107 2.28 -18.34 -9.93
N ASP A 108 1.41 -18.23 -10.95
CA ASP A 108 1.29 -19.18 -12.04
C ASP A 108 1.64 -18.57 -13.42
N PHE A 109 2.13 -17.31 -13.43
CA PHE A 109 2.33 -16.58 -14.67
C PHE A 109 3.81 -16.20 -14.97
N ALA A 110 4.74 -16.55 -14.10
CA ALA A 110 6.14 -16.22 -14.26
C ALA A 110 7.02 -17.47 -14.44
N ASP A 111 8.06 -17.35 -15.27
CA ASP A 111 9.06 -18.41 -15.45
C ASP A 111 9.94 -18.57 -14.21
N HIS A 112 10.14 -17.47 -13.48
CA HIS A 112 10.91 -17.43 -12.24
C HIS A 112 10.15 -16.68 -11.16
N PHE A 113 10.01 -17.29 -9.98
CA PHE A 113 9.36 -16.69 -8.84
C PHE A 113 10.26 -16.71 -7.60
N PHE A 114 10.52 -15.53 -7.06
CA PHE A 114 11.33 -15.32 -5.86
C PHE A 114 10.47 -14.68 -4.78
N SER A 115 10.04 -15.50 -3.82
CA SER A 115 9.21 -15.08 -2.69
C SER A 115 10.05 -14.95 -1.43
N PHE A 116 9.90 -13.81 -0.72
CA PHE A 116 10.63 -13.47 0.51
C PHE A 116 9.66 -13.03 1.62
N PRO A 117 8.79 -13.91 2.12
CA PRO A 117 7.72 -13.55 3.04
C PRO A 117 8.17 -13.08 4.44
N ASP A 118 9.45 -13.16 4.73
CA ASP A 118 10.05 -12.67 5.98
C ASP A 118 10.59 -11.24 5.85
N HIS A 119 10.54 -10.65 4.65
CA HIS A 119 10.83 -9.24 4.42
C HIS A 119 9.56 -8.41 4.55
N ILE A 120 9.68 -7.21 5.13
CA ILE A 120 8.51 -6.33 5.36
C ILE A 120 8.01 -5.66 4.08
N ALA A 121 8.86 -5.60 3.04
CA ALA A 121 8.63 -4.87 1.80
C ALA A 121 9.46 -5.50 0.68
N THR A 122 9.01 -5.43 -0.56
CA THR A 122 9.82 -5.78 -1.74
C THR A 122 11.04 -4.86 -1.88
N ALA A 123 10.92 -3.59 -1.51
CA ALA A 123 12.05 -2.66 -1.41
C ALA A 123 13.12 -3.13 -0.41
N GLN A 124 12.72 -3.79 0.68
CA GLN A 124 13.69 -4.38 1.62
C GLN A 124 14.47 -5.53 0.97
N ILE A 125 13.81 -6.38 0.16
CA ILE A 125 14.49 -7.48 -0.57
C ILE A 125 15.58 -6.91 -1.48
N LEU A 126 15.25 -5.87 -2.23
CA LEU A 126 16.18 -5.23 -3.16
C LEU A 126 17.32 -4.52 -2.44
N GLY A 127 17.03 -3.87 -1.32
CA GLY A 127 18.05 -3.24 -0.46
C GLY A 127 18.99 -4.26 0.18
N ASP A 128 18.46 -5.39 0.65
CA ASP A 128 19.24 -6.49 1.24
C ASP A 128 20.14 -7.15 0.17
N MET A 129 19.60 -7.41 -1.02
CA MET A 129 20.37 -7.87 -2.18
C MET A 129 21.51 -6.92 -2.54
N ALA A 130 21.24 -5.61 -2.58
CA ALA A 130 22.26 -4.61 -2.88
C ALA A 130 23.35 -4.54 -1.81
N MET A 131 22.99 -4.69 -0.53
CA MET A 131 23.91 -4.73 0.59
C MET A 131 24.79 -5.99 0.55
N GLU A 132 24.19 -7.16 0.34
CA GLU A 132 24.91 -8.45 0.30
C GLU A 132 25.93 -8.51 -0.85
N HIS A 133 25.57 -7.95 -2.01
CA HIS A 133 26.43 -7.95 -3.21
C HIS A 133 27.29 -6.68 -3.37
N ASN A 134 27.35 -5.81 -2.36
CA ASN A 134 28.14 -4.57 -2.36
C ASN A 134 27.88 -3.68 -3.60
N PHE A 135 26.63 -3.50 -3.98
CA PHE A 135 26.24 -2.69 -5.12
C PHE A 135 26.55 -1.20 -4.92
N ASN A 136 26.83 -0.52 -6.01
CA ASN A 136 26.70 0.92 -6.07
C ASN A 136 25.22 1.26 -5.96
N VAL A 137 24.88 2.17 -5.05
CA VAL A 137 23.51 2.61 -4.79
C VAL A 137 23.54 4.12 -4.74
N SER A 138 22.93 4.78 -5.71
CA SER A 138 22.79 6.23 -5.71
C SER A 138 21.87 6.72 -4.58
N PRO A 139 21.98 7.98 -4.15
CA PRO A 139 21.07 8.55 -3.16
C PRO A 139 19.60 8.46 -3.57
N ASP A 140 19.28 8.58 -4.85
CA ASP A 140 17.92 8.44 -5.37
C ASP A 140 17.41 6.99 -5.22
N ALA A 141 18.21 6.00 -5.66
CA ALA A 141 17.87 4.59 -5.48
C ALA A 141 17.66 4.23 -4.00
N ALA A 142 18.58 4.70 -3.13
CA ALA A 142 18.48 4.50 -1.70
C ALA A 142 17.20 5.14 -1.12
N THR A 143 16.83 6.33 -1.59
CA THR A 143 15.63 7.06 -1.16
C THR A 143 14.36 6.32 -1.59
N TYR A 144 14.31 5.80 -2.82
CA TYR A 144 13.17 5.04 -3.34
C TYR A 144 12.94 3.76 -2.53
N LEU A 145 13.99 2.97 -2.33
CA LEU A 145 13.93 1.73 -1.56
C LEU A 145 13.56 1.98 -0.08
N LEU A 146 14.16 3.01 0.54
CA LEU A 146 13.81 3.37 1.92
C LEU A 146 12.35 3.80 2.03
N GLY A 147 11.81 4.46 1.01
CA GLY A 147 10.40 4.87 0.95
C GLY A 147 9.45 3.69 1.02
N GLY A 148 9.70 2.61 0.25
CA GLY A 148 8.95 1.36 0.31
C GLY A 148 9.00 0.73 1.71
N ILE A 149 10.19 0.61 2.28
CA ILE A 149 10.36 0.07 3.64
C ILE A 149 9.58 0.90 4.68
N VAL A 150 9.64 2.23 4.61
CA VAL A 150 8.94 3.12 5.56
C VAL A 150 7.43 2.93 5.49
N THR A 151 6.86 2.84 4.30
CA THR A 151 5.40 2.70 4.15
C THR A 151 4.91 1.34 4.58
N ASP A 152 5.51 0.26 4.11
CA ASP A 152 5.09 -1.11 4.38
C ASP A 152 5.38 -1.58 5.80
N SER A 153 6.38 -0.97 6.45
CA SER A 153 6.60 -1.16 7.88
C SER A 153 5.67 -0.32 8.78
N GLY A 154 4.80 0.51 8.19
CA GLY A 154 4.01 1.47 8.93
C GLY A 154 4.89 2.41 9.75
N ARG A 155 5.99 2.89 9.18
CA ARG A 155 7.02 3.69 9.88
C ARG A 155 7.72 2.91 10.98
N PHE A 156 8.04 1.65 10.70
CA PHE A 156 8.66 0.70 11.64
C PHE A 156 7.80 0.34 12.86
N LEU A 157 6.47 0.48 12.75
CA LEU A 157 5.53 0.20 13.85
C LEU A 157 4.84 -1.16 13.71
N TYR A 158 4.94 -1.84 12.55
CA TYR A 158 4.25 -3.11 12.36
C TYR A 158 5.04 -4.28 12.98
N PRO A 159 4.34 -5.32 13.48
CA PRO A 159 4.97 -6.45 14.19
C PRO A 159 5.96 -7.26 13.36
N ALA A 160 5.88 -7.20 12.03
CA ALA A 160 6.79 -7.90 11.13
C ALA A 160 8.16 -7.20 10.98
N VAL A 161 8.32 -5.97 11.51
CA VAL A 161 9.61 -5.26 11.53
C VAL A 161 10.60 -6.05 12.38
N ASN A 162 11.80 -6.28 11.85
CA ASN A 162 12.83 -7.08 12.47
C ASN A 162 14.23 -6.45 12.33
N GLU A 163 15.27 -7.13 12.82
CA GLU A 163 16.66 -6.66 12.74
C GLU A 163 17.09 -6.36 11.29
N THR A 164 16.72 -7.23 10.34
CA THR A 164 17.09 -7.06 8.93
C THR A 164 16.47 -5.78 8.37
N THR A 165 15.23 -5.44 8.75
CA THR A 165 14.59 -4.19 8.34
C THR A 165 15.41 -2.97 8.74
N PHE A 166 15.91 -2.92 9.97
CA PHE A 166 16.74 -1.81 10.43
C PHE A 166 18.13 -1.81 9.80
N ARG A 167 18.73 -2.97 9.58
CA ARG A 167 20.05 -3.11 8.98
C ARG A 167 20.05 -2.62 7.53
N VAL A 168 19.06 -3.04 6.75
CA VAL A 168 18.89 -2.57 5.37
C VAL A 168 18.59 -1.07 5.34
N SER A 169 17.73 -0.57 6.23
CA SER A 169 17.45 0.86 6.33
C SER A 169 18.70 1.67 6.67
N ALA A 170 19.53 1.20 7.60
CA ALA A 170 20.81 1.85 7.93
C ALA A 170 21.76 1.88 6.72
N PHE A 171 21.88 0.76 5.99
CA PHE A 171 22.66 0.70 4.75
C PHE A 171 22.17 1.72 3.73
N LEU A 172 20.86 1.83 3.49
CA LEU A 172 20.30 2.81 2.56
C LEU A 172 20.58 4.27 3.02
N MET A 173 20.51 4.52 4.33
CA MET A 173 20.91 5.84 4.89
C MET A 173 22.40 6.14 4.67
N GLU A 174 23.29 5.15 4.80
CA GLU A 174 24.72 5.30 4.48
C GLU A 174 24.95 5.61 2.98
N LYS A 175 24.08 5.10 2.11
CA LYS A 175 24.09 5.38 0.66
C LYS A 175 23.49 6.76 0.30
N GLY A 176 23.03 7.51 1.29
CA GLY A 176 22.55 8.88 1.13
C GLY A 176 21.04 9.00 0.90
N ALA A 177 20.25 8.03 1.35
CA ALA A 177 18.79 8.15 1.31
C ALA A 177 18.32 9.41 2.05
N ASP A 178 17.45 10.21 1.42
CA ASP A 178 16.91 11.44 1.98
C ASP A 178 15.61 11.19 2.74
N LEU A 179 15.74 10.77 4.00
CA LEU A 179 14.61 10.50 4.88
C LEU A 179 13.75 11.76 5.17
N PRO A 180 14.31 12.95 5.43
CA PRO A 180 13.51 14.16 5.55
C PRO A 180 12.64 14.45 4.33
N TYR A 181 13.22 14.35 3.13
CA TYR A 181 12.50 14.53 1.87
C TYR A 181 11.35 13.52 1.69
N LEU A 182 11.58 12.24 2.02
CA LEU A 182 10.53 11.21 2.00
C LEU A 182 9.36 11.59 2.92
N TYR A 183 9.65 11.95 4.17
CA TYR A 183 8.61 12.29 5.15
C TYR A 183 7.86 13.56 4.78
N GLU A 184 8.54 14.58 4.24
CA GLU A 184 7.90 15.79 3.74
C GLU A 184 6.89 15.45 2.63
N ASN A 185 7.26 14.62 1.67
CA ASN A 185 6.39 14.25 0.56
C ASN A 185 5.28 13.27 0.96
N LEU A 186 5.51 12.37 1.91
CA LEU A 186 4.53 11.40 2.37
C LEU A 186 3.47 12.01 3.32
N TYR A 187 3.85 12.99 4.13
CA TYR A 187 3.01 13.47 5.22
C TYR A 187 2.64 14.95 5.12
N THR A 188 3.11 15.65 4.10
CA THR A 188 2.57 16.97 3.76
C THR A 188 1.19 16.78 3.14
N GLU A 189 0.21 17.39 3.76
CA GLU A 189 -1.19 17.27 3.37
C GLU A 189 -1.74 18.64 2.97
N ASP A 190 -2.69 18.62 2.03
CA ASP A 190 -3.46 19.81 1.68
C ASP A 190 -4.20 20.37 2.91
N LEU A 191 -4.28 21.69 3.00
CA LEU A 191 -4.96 22.39 4.09
C LEU A 191 -6.42 21.94 4.26
N LYS A 192 -7.12 21.66 3.16
CA LYS A 192 -8.51 21.16 3.21
C LYS A 192 -8.59 19.80 3.91
N PHE A 193 -7.62 18.92 3.66
CA PHE A 193 -7.50 17.62 4.33
C PHE A 193 -7.22 17.76 5.83
N LYS A 194 -6.31 18.65 6.21
CA LYS A 194 -6.05 18.97 7.63
C LYS A 194 -7.31 19.51 8.34
N LYS A 195 -8.07 20.38 7.66
CA LYS A 195 -9.33 20.90 8.19
C LYS A 195 -10.40 19.80 8.33
N LEU A 196 -10.49 18.90 7.33
CA LEU A 196 -11.42 17.76 7.39
C LEU A 196 -11.06 16.82 8.55
N LYS A 197 -9.78 16.49 8.75
CA LYS A 197 -9.31 15.71 9.91
C LYS A 197 -9.69 16.39 11.24
N GLY A 198 -9.45 17.69 11.35
CA GLY A 198 -9.85 18.47 12.53
C GLY A 198 -11.37 18.45 12.76
N TYR A 199 -12.15 18.48 11.69
CA TYR A 199 -13.60 18.32 11.79
C TYR A 199 -13.99 16.96 12.35
N PHE A 200 -13.40 15.87 11.84
CA PHE A 200 -13.66 14.52 12.34
C PHE A 200 -13.32 14.39 13.84
N ILE A 201 -12.12 14.82 14.23
CA ILE A 201 -11.66 14.78 15.64
C ILE A 201 -12.63 15.53 16.59
N ASN A 202 -13.22 16.63 16.13
CA ASN A 202 -14.11 17.44 16.97
C ASN A 202 -15.57 16.98 16.93
N HIS A 203 -15.99 16.10 16.02
CA HIS A 203 -17.42 15.81 15.82
C HIS A 203 -17.77 14.31 15.91
N PHE A 204 -16.78 13.40 15.98
CA PHE A 204 -17.12 12.00 16.23
C PHE A 204 -17.80 11.83 17.59
N LYS A 205 -18.66 10.85 17.66
CA LYS A 205 -19.39 10.48 18.86
C LYS A 205 -18.96 9.10 19.33
N THR A 206 -19.27 8.76 20.56
CA THR A 206 -19.09 7.42 21.11
C THR A 206 -20.43 6.86 21.59
N THR A 207 -20.58 5.56 21.46
CA THR A 207 -21.70 4.81 22.03
C THR A 207 -21.46 4.51 23.50
N GLN A 208 -22.40 3.80 24.15
CA GLN A 208 -22.28 3.40 25.54
C GLN A 208 -21.15 2.42 25.81
N ALA A 209 -20.82 1.52 24.82
CA ALA A 209 -19.68 0.61 24.91
C ALA A 209 -18.40 1.18 24.26
N ASN A 210 -18.32 2.50 24.12
CA ASN A 210 -17.18 3.24 23.57
C ASN A 210 -16.84 2.87 22.10
N VAL A 211 -17.82 2.57 21.27
CA VAL A 211 -17.61 2.52 19.83
C VAL A 211 -17.62 3.95 19.28
N ALA A 212 -16.50 4.40 18.70
CA ALA A 212 -16.45 5.73 18.09
C ALA A 212 -17.14 5.72 16.71
N TYR A 213 -17.89 6.78 16.38
CA TYR A 213 -18.54 6.83 15.08
C TYR A 213 -18.78 8.24 14.55
N MET A 214 -18.85 8.33 13.21
CA MET A 214 -19.31 9.51 12.47
C MET A 214 -20.48 9.15 11.56
N LYS A 215 -21.43 10.09 11.43
CA LYS A 215 -22.48 10.08 10.42
C LYS A 215 -22.33 11.34 9.57
N ASN A 216 -21.95 11.18 8.31
CA ASN A 216 -21.67 12.28 7.41
C ASN A 216 -22.74 12.35 6.33
N THR A 217 -23.46 13.46 6.29
CA THR A 217 -24.36 13.75 5.15
C THR A 217 -23.55 14.24 3.95
N LYS A 218 -24.13 14.15 2.77
CA LYS A 218 -23.51 14.61 1.50
C LYS A 218 -23.05 16.07 1.52
N ASP A 219 -23.62 16.92 2.40
CA ASP A 219 -23.19 18.31 2.52
C ASP A 219 -21.73 18.48 2.91
N LEU A 220 -21.15 17.48 3.57
CA LEU A 220 -19.75 17.50 3.97
C LEU A 220 -18.80 17.52 2.78
N LYS A 221 -19.18 16.89 1.65
CA LYS A 221 -18.45 16.91 0.39
C LYS A 221 -18.26 18.34 -0.12
N THR A 222 -19.37 19.07 -0.21
CA THR A 222 -19.38 20.47 -0.63
C THR A 222 -18.63 21.37 0.34
N LYS A 223 -18.81 21.15 1.63
CA LYS A 223 -18.15 21.95 2.69
C LYS A 223 -16.62 21.90 2.64
N PHE A 224 -16.05 20.74 2.29
CA PHE A 224 -14.60 20.52 2.29
C PHE A 224 -14.01 20.37 0.88
N ASP A 225 -14.84 20.42 -0.15
CA ASP A 225 -14.43 20.22 -1.55
C ASP A 225 -13.66 18.90 -1.72
N VAL A 226 -14.29 17.78 -1.34
CA VAL A 226 -13.74 16.43 -1.41
C VAL A 226 -14.80 15.43 -1.89
N ASP A 227 -14.36 14.29 -2.38
CA ASP A 227 -15.25 13.20 -2.80
C ASP A 227 -15.72 12.31 -1.63
N THR A 228 -16.73 11.48 -1.90
CA THR A 228 -17.29 10.54 -0.92
C THR A 228 -16.25 9.56 -0.38
N PHE A 229 -15.35 9.06 -1.24
CA PHE A 229 -14.31 8.10 -0.84
C PHE A 229 -13.34 8.71 0.19
N THR A 230 -12.96 9.96 -0.02
CA THR A 230 -12.12 10.73 0.90
C THR A 230 -12.76 10.85 2.28
N ILE A 231 -14.06 11.16 2.36
CA ILE A 231 -14.78 11.25 3.63
C ILE A 231 -14.96 9.86 4.26
N SER A 232 -15.36 8.88 3.47
CA SER A 232 -15.65 7.53 3.94
C SER A 232 -14.37 6.81 4.38
N ARG A 233 -13.58 6.35 3.42
CA ARG A 233 -12.40 5.52 3.67
C ARG A 233 -11.19 6.33 4.13
N GLY A 234 -11.01 7.55 3.59
CA GLY A 234 -9.88 8.41 3.94
C GLY A 234 -9.91 8.91 5.38
N MET A 235 -11.10 9.09 5.97
CA MET A 235 -11.24 9.65 7.33
C MET A 235 -11.54 8.63 8.42
N VAL A 236 -11.92 7.40 8.11
CA VAL A 236 -12.32 6.40 9.13
C VAL A 236 -11.26 6.23 10.22
N ASN A 237 -9.99 6.27 9.88
CA ASN A 237 -8.89 6.08 10.83
C ASN A 237 -8.55 7.32 11.68
N GLN A 238 -9.30 8.44 11.57
CA GLN A 238 -9.17 9.56 12.50
C GLN A 238 -9.67 9.19 13.91
N MET A 239 -10.45 8.12 14.03
CA MET A 239 -10.96 7.57 15.29
C MET A 239 -10.11 6.39 15.80
N ARG A 240 -8.99 6.05 15.14
CA ARG A 240 -8.09 4.96 15.55
C ARG A 240 -7.19 5.41 16.71
N GLY A 241 -6.85 4.46 17.61
CA GLY A 241 -5.82 4.67 18.64
C GLY A 241 -6.26 5.56 19.79
N ILE A 242 -7.56 5.66 20.05
CA ILE A 242 -8.11 6.35 21.22
C ILE A 242 -8.20 5.32 22.36
N GLU A 243 -7.66 5.68 23.52
CA GLU A 243 -7.71 4.83 24.72
C GLU A 243 -9.15 4.49 25.09
N GLY A 244 -9.42 3.20 25.31
CA GLY A 244 -10.76 2.71 25.64
C GLY A 244 -11.76 2.63 24.49
N VAL A 245 -11.35 2.92 23.24
CA VAL A 245 -12.17 2.79 22.03
C VAL A 245 -11.75 1.54 21.25
N PRO A 246 -12.45 0.40 21.40
CA PRO A 246 -12.06 -0.86 20.75
C PRO A 246 -12.46 -0.95 19.29
N MET A 247 -13.48 -0.20 18.86
CA MET A 247 -14.04 -0.25 17.51
C MET A 247 -14.48 1.15 17.07
N TRP A 248 -14.47 1.36 15.73
CA TRP A 248 -14.95 2.62 15.17
C TRP A 248 -15.61 2.43 13.82
N ALA A 249 -16.57 3.31 13.50
CA ALA A 249 -17.36 3.27 12.28
C ALA A 249 -17.52 4.64 11.65
N ASN A 250 -17.45 4.68 10.32
CA ASN A 250 -17.68 5.88 9.55
C ASN A 250 -18.80 5.64 8.53
N PHE A 251 -19.91 6.34 8.66
CA PHE A 251 -21.07 6.26 7.79
C PHE A 251 -21.12 7.51 6.92
N THR A 252 -21.08 7.35 5.60
CA THR A 252 -21.00 8.48 4.68
C THR A 252 -22.06 8.35 3.58
N GLU A 253 -22.97 9.30 3.51
CA GLU A 253 -23.98 9.40 2.46
C GLU A 253 -23.35 9.75 1.12
N ASP A 254 -23.65 8.97 0.08
CA ASP A 254 -23.21 9.20 -1.28
C ASP A 254 -24.26 9.98 -2.09
N ASP A 255 -23.93 10.34 -3.34
CA ASP A 255 -24.77 11.17 -4.20
C ASP A 255 -26.10 10.49 -4.57
N ASP A 256 -26.11 9.16 -4.67
CA ASP A 256 -27.31 8.36 -4.97
C ASP A 256 -28.20 8.10 -3.75
N GLY A 257 -27.82 8.63 -2.57
CA GLY A 257 -28.53 8.45 -1.30
C GLY A 257 -28.17 7.14 -0.58
N SER A 258 -27.26 6.33 -1.14
CA SER A 258 -26.69 5.20 -0.40
C SER A 258 -25.75 5.69 0.70
N ILE A 259 -25.49 4.84 1.71
CA ILE A 259 -24.59 5.15 2.81
C ILE A 259 -23.48 4.13 2.85
N LEU A 260 -22.26 4.57 2.60
CA LEU A 260 -21.06 3.77 2.73
C LEU A 260 -20.72 3.61 4.21
N CYS A 261 -20.59 2.36 4.67
CA CYS A 261 -20.30 2.01 6.05
C CYS A 261 -18.90 1.41 6.13
N GLU A 262 -17.96 2.14 6.69
CA GLU A 262 -16.59 1.67 6.96
C GLU A 262 -16.47 1.29 8.43
N LEU A 263 -16.18 0.01 8.71
CA LEU A 263 -16.11 -0.55 10.05
C LEU A 263 -14.68 -0.97 10.37
N ARG A 264 -14.22 -0.66 11.56
CA ARG A 264 -12.86 -0.98 12.02
C ARG A 264 -12.89 -1.49 13.45
N SER A 265 -11.94 -2.36 13.77
CA SER A 265 -11.72 -2.89 15.12
C SER A 265 -10.23 -2.94 15.43
N ALA A 266 -9.88 -2.76 16.68
CA ALA A 266 -8.51 -2.91 17.16
C ALA A 266 -8.10 -4.39 17.28
N GLU A 267 -9.01 -5.27 17.73
CA GLU A 267 -8.66 -6.65 18.10
C GLU A 267 -9.69 -7.69 17.66
N LYS A 268 -10.98 -7.42 17.83
CA LYS A 268 -12.03 -8.42 17.60
C LYS A 268 -12.49 -8.42 16.14
N SER A 269 -12.71 -9.60 15.57
CA SER A 269 -13.31 -9.72 14.23
C SER A 269 -14.73 -9.11 14.22
N ILE A 270 -15.00 -8.32 13.17
CA ILE A 270 -16.28 -7.66 12.92
C ILE A 270 -16.79 -7.87 11.49
N VAL A 271 -16.13 -8.73 10.72
CA VAL A 271 -16.48 -9.00 9.31
C VAL A 271 -17.85 -9.65 9.18
N ASP A 272 -18.28 -10.45 10.15
CA ASP A 272 -19.63 -11.06 10.21
C ASP A 272 -20.72 -9.98 10.34
N ILE A 273 -20.45 -8.86 11.05
CA ILE A 273 -21.37 -7.71 11.13
C ILE A 273 -21.50 -7.10 9.72
N ALA A 274 -20.41 -6.82 9.01
CA ALA A 274 -20.51 -6.30 7.66
C ALA A 274 -21.27 -7.25 6.71
N LYS A 275 -21.02 -8.57 6.78
CA LYS A 275 -21.71 -9.58 6.00
C LYS A 275 -23.20 -9.65 6.27
N LYS A 276 -23.63 -9.44 7.52
CA LYS A 276 -25.06 -9.38 7.92
C LYS A 276 -25.80 -8.28 7.14
N TYR A 277 -25.12 -7.21 6.75
CA TYR A 277 -25.67 -6.09 5.99
C TYR A 277 -25.23 -6.06 4.52
N GLY A 278 -24.89 -7.24 3.96
CA GLY A 278 -24.59 -7.40 2.53
C GLY A 278 -23.18 -6.96 2.11
N GLY A 279 -22.30 -6.72 3.07
CA GLY A 279 -20.93 -6.29 2.84
C GLY A 279 -19.88 -7.38 3.01
N GLY A 280 -18.63 -6.98 3.29
CA GLY A 280 -17.51 -7.90 3.48
C GLY A 280 -16.22 -7.17 3.79
N GLY A 281 -15.10 -7.88 3.68
CA GLY A 281 -13.76 -7.37 3.96
C GLY A 281 -12.94 -8.30 4.85
N HIS A 282 -11.99 -7.73 5.58
CA HIS A 282 -11.14 -8.46 6.51
C HIS A 282 -11.69 -8.42 7.94
N ASP A 283 -11.18 -9.27 8.80
CA ASP A 283 -11.63 -9.42 10.19
C ASP A 283 -11.70 -8.10 10.97
N LEU A 284 -10.70 -7.25 10.83
CA LEU A 284 -10.58 -5.98 11.57
C LEU A 284 -10.92 -4.73 10.74
N ALA A 285 -11.14 -4.90 9.43
CA ALA A 285 -11.41 -3.80 8.50
C ALA A 285 -12.37 -4.27 7.41
N CYS A 286 -13.62 -3.88 7.52
CA CYS A 286 -14.69 -4.32 6.63
C CYS A 286 -15.68 -3.18 6.39
N GLY A 287 -16.63 -3.39 5.48
CA GLY A 287 -17.65 -2.39 5.19
C GLY A 287 -18.85 -2.98 4.47
N CYS A 288 -19.90 -2.18 4.39
CA CYS A 288 -21.12 -2.49 3.64
C CYS A 288 -21.72 -1.20 3.08
N THR A 289 -22.73 -1.32 2.22
CA THR A 289 -23.52 -0.18 1.74
C THR A 289 -24.96 -0.40 2.14
N VAL A 290 -25.57 0.61 2.76
CA VAL A 290 -26.98 0.58 3.17
C VAL A 290 -27.73 1.78 2.58
N HIS A 291 -29.08 1.82 2.69
CA HIS A 291 -29.89 2.82 2.01
C HIS A 291 -30.69 3.71 2.97
N ASP A 292 -30.49 3.55 4.27
CA ASP A 292 -31.16 4.37 5.29
C ASP A 292 -30.33 4.48 6.57
N TRP A 293 -30.53 5.56 7.30
CA TRP A 293 -29.84 5.84 8.56
C TRP A 293 -30.24 4.91 9.71
N ASP A 294 -31.46 4.38 9.70
CA ASP A 294 -31.93 3.45 10.72
C ASP A 294 -31.13 2.13 10.69
N THR A 295 -30.71 1.73 9.48
CA THR A 295 -29.84 0.55 9.32
C THR A 295 -28.43 0.84 9.87
N THR A 296 -27.92 2.07 9.76
CA THR A 296 -26.63 2.42 10.40
C THR A 296 -26.70 2.36 11.92
N ASP A 297 -27.85 2.69 12.53
CA ASP A 297 -28.05 2.55 13.97
C ASP A 297 -28.07 1.09 14.41
N LYS A 298 -28.61 0.18 13.60
CA LYS A 298 -28.55 -1.28 13.85
C LYS A 298 -27.11 -1.81 13.76
N ILE A 299 -26.31 -1.31 12.80
CA ILE A 299 -24.88 -1.65 12.70
C ILE A 299 -24.13 -1.17 13.95
N LEU A 300 -24.40 0.06 14.40
CA LEU A 300 -23.81 0.58 15.65
C LEU A 300 -24.20 -0.26 16.87
N ALA A 301 -25.45 -0.68 16.97
CA ALA A 301 -25.90 -1.56 18.06
C ALA A 301 -25.20 -2.93 18.04
N ASP A 302 -24.97 -3.52 16.85
CA ASP A 302 -24.21 -4.77 16.72
C ASP A 302 -22.73 -4.59 17.13
N LEU A 303 -22.11 -3.46 16.75
CA LEU A 303 -20.74 -3.13 17.15
C LEU A 303 -20.66 -2.89 18.68
N ASP A 304 -21.64 -2.19 19.25
CA ASP A 304 -21.74 -1.91 20.67
C ASP A 304 -21.87 -3.20 21.49
N ALA A 305 -22.72 -4.12 21.05
CA ALA A 305 -22.86 -5.45 21.65
C ALA A 305 -21.55 -6.25 21.56
N ARG A 306 -20.81 -6.16 20.45
CA ARG A 306 -19.50 -6.80 20.28
C ARG A 306 -18.44 -6.18 21.17
N ALA A 307 -18.44 -4.85 21.33
CA ALA A 307 -17.53 -4.12 22.20
C ALA A 307 -17.80 -4.41 23.67
N GLY A 308 -19.06 -4.38 24.11
CA GLY A 308 -19.50 -4.60 25.49
C GLY A 308 -19.48 -6.04 25.99
N GLY A 309 -19.34 -7.03 25.10
CA GLY A 309 -19.44 -8.46 25.41
C GLY A 309 -18.25 -9.08 26.17
N ASN A 310 -17.46 -8.29 26.92
CA ASN A 310 -16.33 -8.77 27.74
C ASN A 310 -16.33 -8.16 29.17
N HIS A 311 -17.45 -8.21 29.85
CA HIS A 311 -17.47 -8.07 31.30
C HIS A 311 -18.03 -9.36 31.91
N GLY A 312 -17.26 -10.43 31.82
CA GLY A 312 -17.49 -11.69 32.45
C GLY A 312 -16.18 -12.42 32.64
#